data_547e29756153e35c18a8631d8a6d60a4
#
_entry.id   547e29756153e35c18a8631d8a6d60a4
#
_cell.length_a   1.000
_cell.length_b   1.000
_cell.length_c   1.000
_cell.angle_alpha   90.00
_cell.angle_beta   90.00
_cell.angle_gamma   90.00
#
_symmetry.space_group_name_H-M   'P 1'
#
loop_
_entity.id
_entity.type
_entity.pdbx_description
1 polymer ?
#
loop_
_entity_poly.entity_id
_entity_poly.type
_entity_poly.pdbx_seq_one_letter_code
_entity_poly.pdbx_strand_id
1 'polypeptide(L)'
;MTEINEHLLIRPDWKNPILYRRKWQTGISSALDGNEVRSALLTWPRRTLAYSILSKGFAESSYIRRKMHKNLHNVWGVPFWQDKTVLTSQASSGQNILNIKSTVDRNFEVGGSCILLSPNDLSLYDAGVIVAGGLSPSQITLEEDLAHTWPPYTEVYPVLKARIKTGQTLNVITSRMVETGIEAVEEYDDGIVRNIGDADSFPDYKGFYVFDRTPNLKDGGQKFFHPYDSLFFLGKSYSMSHYIETALGLQANHLAPDKSEIQSILDFFDYQMARLGSFWIPTWQQDLRVTQAFGAGATTLEIESVEFYDYWLGTKMGMHAVFMWPGEAPIYKEIVDSSHPMTDPATITLDEPIGRACSSQELPRLLVSFLLFCRFDHDEIEMKYITDMIGEANLSFRTILDEVPMGGS
;
A
#
# COMPACT_ATOMS: atom_id res chain seq x y z
N MET A 1 27.38 12.18 7.40
CA MET A 1 26.64 11.16 6.62
C MET A 1 27.36 9.84 6.72
N THR A 2 26.66 8.76 7.00
CA THR A 2 27.27 7.40 6.90
C THR A 2 27.34 7.04 5.43
N GLU A 3 28.51 6.82 4.89
CA GLU A 3 28.69 6.46 3.47
C GLU A 3 28.31 5.01 3.21
N ILE A 4 27.90 4.69 1.98
CA ILE A 4 27.76 3.31 1.53
C ILE A 4 29.17 2.72 1.39
N ASN A 5 29.45 1.69 2.18
CA ASN A 5 30.77 1.06 2.19
C ASN A 5 30.88 -0.05 1.14
N GLU A 6 29.77 -0.69 0.82
CA GLU A 6 29.71 -1.86 -0.04
C GLU A 6 28.37 -1.95 -0.77
N HIS A 7 28.37 -2.53 -1.96
CA HIS A 7 27.14 -2.80 -2.72
C HIS A 7 26.88 -4.30 -2.80
N LEU A 8 25.60 -4.69 -2.67
CA LEU A 8 25.16 -6.07 -2.85
C LEU A 8 24.67 -6.27 -4.28
N LEU A 9 25.53 -6.85 -5.13
CA LEU A 9 25.33 -6.88 -6.59
C LEU A 9 24.70 -8.17 -7.11
N ILE A 10 24.37 -9.12 -6.24
CA ILE A 10 23.78 -10.38 -6.67
C ILE A 10 22.27 -10.22 -6.77
N ARG A 11 21.75 -10.56 -7.94
CA ARG A 11 20.34 -10.45 -8.26
C ARG A 11 19.49 -11.46 -7.48
N PRO A 12 18.24 -11.13 -7.19
CA PRO A 12 17.28 -12.09 -6.64
C PRO A 12 17.07 -13.25 -7.62
N ASP A 13 16.75 -14.40 -7.07
CA ASP A 13 16.44 -15.60 -7.85
C ASP A 13 15.01 -15.63 -8.41
N TRP A 14 14.15 -14.72 -7.94
CA TRP A 14 12.73 -14.63 -8.28
C TRP A 14 11.92 -15.93 -8.03
N LYS A 15 12.51 -16.90 -7.34
CA LYS A 15 11.80 -18.08 -6.87
C LYS A 15 10.76 -17.71 -5.82
N ASN A 16 11.14 -16.78 -4.97
CA ASN A 16 10.28 -16.15 -3.99
C ASN A 16 10.05 -14.67 -4.38
N PRO A 17 8.89 -14.10 -4.07
CA PRO A 17 8.65 -12.68 -4.27
C PRO A 17 9.68 -11.82 -3.56
N ILE A 18 9.98 -10.65 -4.13
CA ILE A 18 10.70 -9.61 -3.40
C ILE A 18 9.69 -8.93 -2.47
N LEU A 19 10.03 -8.84 -1.20
CA LEU A 19 9.19 -8.19 -0.19
C LEU A 19 9.72 -6.78 0.04
N TYR A 20 8.90 -5.79 -0.22
CA TYR A 20 9.18 -4.40 0.09
C TYR A 20 8.21 -3.92 1.16
N ARG A 21 8.75 -3.45 2.29
CA ARG A 21 7.95 -2.99 3.43
C ARG A 21 8.20 -1.52 3.69
N ARG A 22 7.11 -0.79 3.97
CA ARG A 22 7.14 0.55 4.54
C ARG A 22 6.49 0.50 5.92
N LYS A 23 7.19 1.00 6.92
CA LYS A 23 6.75 0.95 8.32
C LYS A 23 6.75 2.32 8.95
N TRP A 24 5.58 2.74 9.35
CA TRP A 24 5.35 3.89 10.23
C TRP A 24 5.37 3.46 11.69
N GLN A 25 5.17 4.42 12.58
CA GLN A 25 4.95 4.15 13.99
C GLN A 25 3.93 5.16 14.53
N THR A 26 2.79 4.65 14.98
CA THR A 26 1.68 5.46 15.49
C THR A 26 1.45 5.14 16.96
N GLY A 27 1.44 6.16 17.81
CA GLY A 27 0.95 6.05 19.17
C GLY A 27 -0.58 6.12 19.16
N ILE A 28 -1.26 5.13 19.73
CA ILE A 28 -2.72 5.11 19.87
C ILE A 28 -3.06 4.95 21.33
N SER A 29 -3.90 5.87 21.84
CA SER A 29 -4.53 5.79 23.15
C SER A 29 -6.03 5.64 22.93
N SER A 30 -6.59 4.51 23.36
CA SER A 30 -8.01 4.23 23.21
C SER A 30 -8.74 4.37 24.53
N ALA A 31 -9.88 5.02 24.52
CA ALA A 31 -10.81 5.08 25.64
C ALA A 31 -11.69 3.82 25.71
N LEU A 32 -12.41 3.61 26.80
CA LEU A 32 -13.24 2.44 27.01
C LEU A 32 -14.42 2.36 26.03
N ASP A 33 -14.89 3.49 25.53
CA ASP A 33 -15.97 3.61 24.56
C ASP A 33 -15.53 3.38 23.10
N GLY A 34 -14.22 3.17 22.88
CA GLY A 34 -13.63 2.93 21.56
C GLY A 34 -13.05 4.17 20.89
N ASN A 35 -13.23 5.36 21.49
CA ASN A 35 -12.62 6.58 20.98
C ASN A 35 -11.08 6.50 21.02
N GLU A 36 -10.43 6.99 19.98
CA GLU A 36 -8.99 6.91 19.82
C GLU A 36 -8.35 8.30 19.68
N VAL A 37 -7.24 8.51 20.39
CA VAL A 37 -6.33 9.63 20.13
C VAL A 37 -5.07 9.07 19.51
N ARG A 38 -4.70 9.57 18.33
CA ARG A 38 -3.60 9.05 17.51
C ARG A 38 -2.53 10.11 17.32
N SER A 39 -1.27 9.70 17.34
CA SER A 39 -0.11 10.58 17.12
C SER A 39 0.95 9.87 16.30
N ALA A 40 1.52 10.57 15.31
CA ALA A 40 2.66 10.06 14.57
C ALA A 40 3.93 10.11 15.45
N LEU A 41 4.67 9.01 15.49
CA LEU A 41 5.96 8.90 16.17
C LEU A 41 7.15 8.96 15.20
N LEU A 42 6.89 8.84 13.90
CA LEU A 42 7.88 8.99 12.84
C LEU A 42 7.40 10.03 11.83
N THR A 43 8.34 10.77 11.25
CA THR A 43 8.08 11.72 10.15
C THR A 43 8.20 11.08 8.78
N TRP A 44 8.83 9.91 8.69
CA TRP A 44 9.07 9.14 7.47
C TRP A 44 8.93 7.65 7.74
N PRO A 45 8.42 6.87 6.77
CA PRO A 45 8.35 5.42 6.92
C PRO A 45 9.75 4.82 6.84
N ARG A 46 10.02 3.81 7.65
CA ARG A 46 11.21 2.99 7.56
C ARG A 46 11.02 1.93 6.48
N ARG A 47 11.91 1.88 5.50
CA ARG A 47 11.85 0.92 4.39
C ARG A 47 12.66 -0.34 4.71
N THR A 48 12.16 -1.49 4.28
CA THR A 48 12.84 -2.77 4.37
C THR A 48 12.67 -3.52 3.05
N LEU A 49 13.76 -4.09 2.55
CA LEU A 49 13.77 -4.90 1.34
C LEU A 49 14.24 -6.31 1.69
N ALA A 50 13.44 -7.32 1.35
CA ALA A 50 13.81 -8.71 1.59
C ALA A 50 13.63 -9.55 0.31
N TYR A 51 14.61 -10.40 0.00
CA TYR A 51 14.60 -11.28 -1.17
C TYR A 51 15.56 -12.45 -1.01
N SER A 52 15.39 -13.47 -1.83
CA SER A 52 16.29 -14.62 -1.86
C SER A 52 17.32 -14.51 -2.99
N ILE A 53 18.50 -15.03 -2.71
CA ILE A 53 19.63 -15.11 -3.65
C ILE A 53 20.03 -16.56 -3.79
N LEU A 54 20.18 -17.00 -5.03
CA LEU A 54 20.82 -18.26 -5.37
C LEU A 54 22.10 -17.98 -6.16
N SER A 55 23.27 -18.28 -5.58
CA SER A 55 24.54 -18.09 -6.29
C SER A 55 24.72 -19.08 -7.43
N LYS A 56 25.13 -18.58 -8.59
CA LYS A 56 25.38 -19.38 -9.79
C LYS A 56 26.87 -19.68 -9.91
N GLY A 57 27.33 -20.72 -9.22
CA GLY A 57 28.69 -21.17 -9.33
C GLY A 57 29.67 -20.58 -8.31
N PHE A 58 30.95 -20.91 -8.47
CA PHE A 58 32.01 -20.60 -7.50
C PHE A 58 32.25 -19.09 -7.31
N ALA A 59 32.24 -18.32 -8.39
CA ALA A 59 32.55 -16.89 -8.31
C ALA A 59 31.53 -16.12 -7.45
N GLU A 60 30.24 -16.27 -7.72
CA GLU A 60 29.17 -15.63 -6.93
C GLU A 60 29.14 -16.15 -5.50
N SER A 61 29.25 -17.47 -5.30
CA SER A 61 29.31 -18.09 -3.98
C SER A 61 30.48 -17.56 -3.14
N SER A 62 31.65 -17.44 -3.74
CA SER A 62 32.83 -16.87 -3.09
C SER A 62 32.67 -15.37 -2.82
N TYR A 63 32.04 -14.62 -3.76
CA TYR A 63 31.75 -13.21 -3.58
C TYR A 63 30.86 -13.00 -2.35
N ILE A 64 29.70 -13.68 -2.25
CA ILE A 64 28.78 -13.56 -1.10
C ILE A 64 29.52 -13.85 0.20
N ARG A 65 30.21 -14.99 0.29
CA ARG A 65 30.90 -15.39 1.51
C ARG A 65 31.92 -14.34 1.97
N ARG A 66 32.75 -13.85 1.05
CA ARG A 66 33.77 -12.83 1.37
C ARG A 66 33.14 -11.52 1.83
N LYS A 67 32.10 -11.07 1.11
CA LYS A 67 31.43 -9.82 1.42
C LYS A 67 30.72 -9.90 2.78
N MET A 68 29.97 -10.97 3.05
CA MET A 68 29.30 -11.16 4.33
C MET A 68 30.30 -11.29 5.49
N HIS A 69 31.38 -12.04 5.30
CA HIS A 69 32.40 -12.23 6.35
C HIS A 69 33.07 -10.92 6.75
N LYS A 70 33.41 -10.07 5.75
CA LYS A 70 34.16 -8.83 6.00
C LYS A 70 33.28 -7.64 6.38
N ASN A 71 32.09 -7.53 5.79
CA ASN A 71 31.37 -6.26 5.73
C ASN A 71 29.94 -6.33 6.30
N LEU A 72 29.53 -7.43 6.93
CA LEU A 72 28.15 -7.58 7.43
C LEU A 72 27.70 -6.44 8.37
N HIS A 73 28.64 -5.85 9.11
CA HIS A 73 28.41 -4.74 10.04
C HIS A 73 28.34 -3.35 9.37
N ASN A 74 28.71 -3.28 8.10
CA ASN A 74 28.79 -2.01 7.35
C ASN A 74 27.43 -1.56 6.83
N VAL A 75 27.39 -0.35 6.25
CA VAL A 75 26.27 0.16 5.48
C VAL A 75 26.40 -0.30 4.04
N TRP A 76 25.32 -0.89 3.53
CA TRP A 76 25.25 -1.47 2.20
C TRP A 76 24.38 -0.64 1.27
N GLY A 77 24.78 -0.55 0.02
CA GLY A 77 23.92 -0.17 -1.09
C GLY A 77 23.22 -1.41 -1.63
N VAL A 78 21.92 -1.51 -1.43
CA VAL A 78 21.11 -2.64 -1.89
C VAL A 78 20.22 -2.17 -3.03
N PRO A 79 20.37 -2.67 -4.26
CA PRO A 79 19.55 -2.25 -5.38
C PRO A 79 18.08 -2.63 -5.16
N PHE A 80 17.15 -1.74 -5.52
CA PHE A 80 15.75 -2.06 -5.67
C PHE A 80 15.55 -2.84 -6.98
N TRP A 81 15.73 -4.14 -6.91
CA TRP A 81 15.73 -5.01 -8.08
C TRP A 81 14.43 -4.97 -8.91
N GLN A 82 13.32 -4.70 -8.24
CA GLN A 82 12.02 -4.53 -8.87
C GLN A 82 11.91 -3.20 -9.66
N ASP A 83 12.72 -2.18 -9.33
CA ASP A 83 12.61 -0.83 -9.90
C ASP A 83 13.62 -0.54 -11.00
N LYS A 84 13.99 -1.59 -11.69
CA LYS A 84 14.88 -1.55 -12.84
C LYS A 84 14.42 -0.58 -13.93
N THR A 85 15.37 0.23 -14.45
CA THR A 85 15.22 0.95 -15.70
C THR A 85 16.43 0.64 -16.59
N VAL A 86 16.46 1.17 -17.80
CA VAL A 86 17.57 0.93 -18.75
C VAL A 86 18.01 2.22 -19.41
N LEU A 87 19.31 2.31 -19.76
CA LEU A 87 19.83 3.40 -20.58
C LEU A 87 19.18 3.40 -21.97
N THR A 88 18.77 4.56 -22.46
CA THR A 88 18.27 4.75 -23.83
C THR A 88 19.38 5.06 -24.83
N SER A 89 20.49 5.60 -24.36
CA SER A 89 21.69 5.92 -25.14
C SER A 89 22.94 5.48 -24.40
N GLN A 90 24.08 5.44 -25.11
CA GLN A 90 25.36 5.20 -24.46
C GLN A 90 25.67 6.31 -23.45
N ALA A 91 26.15 5.92 -22.27
CA ALA A 91 26.71 6.81 -21.27
C ALA A 91 28.25 6.60 -21.24
N SER A 92 29.01 7.63 -21.62
CA SER A 92 30.47 7.53 -21.74
C SER A 92 31.13 7.80 -20.39
N SER A 93 32.32 7.21 -20.16
CA SER A 93 33.20 7.58 -19.05
C SER A 93 33.46 9.11 -19.06
N GLY A 94 33.45 9.74 -17.89
CA GLY A 94 33.57 11.19 -17.75
C GLY A 94 32.27 11.97 -17.95
N GLN A 95 31.11 11.31 -18.12
CA GLN A 95 29.79 11.91 -18.12
C GLN A 95 29.08 11.56 -16.82
N ASN A 96 28.23 12.49 -16.34
CA ASN A 96 27.38 12.29 -15.15
C ASN A 96 25.89 12.28 -15.46
N ILE A 97 25.50 12.38 -16.74
CA ILE A 97 24.11 12.40 -17.20
C ILE A 97 23.74 11.04 -17.80
N LEU A 98 22.68 10.44 -17.26
CA LEU A 98 22.12 9.18 -17.71
C LEU A 98 20.78 9.42 -18.39
N ASN A 99 20.68 9.12 -19.68
CA ASN A 99 19.40 9.08 -20.37
C ASN A 99 18.79 7.70 -20.19
N ILE A 100 17.64 7.61 -19.56
CA ILE A 100 16.99 6.37 -19.17
C ILE A 100 15.58 6.28 -19.72
N LYS A 101 15.00 5.07 -19.68
CA LYS A 101 13.65 4.83 -20.19
C LYS A 101 12.57 5.50 -19.33
N SER A 102 12.63 5.37 -18.01
CA SER A 102 11.70 6.00 -17.07
C SER A 102 12.21 5.89 -15.63
N THR A 103 11.99 6.97 -14.84
CA THR A 103 12.12 6.98 -13.38
C THR A 103 10.76 6.88 -12.69
N VAL A 104 9.66 7.08 -13.44
CA VAL A 104 8.29 7.16 -12.92
C VAL A 104 7.90 5.86 -12.23
N ASP A 105 7.23 5.95 -11.08
CA ASP A 105 6.78 4.84 -10.25
C ASP A 105 7.92 3.89 -9.81
N ARG A 106 9.10 4.46 -9.57
CA ARG A 106 10.29 3.76 -9.09
C ARG A 106 10.96 4.53 -7.97
N ASN A 107 11.67 3.83 -7.10
CA ASN A 107 12.32 4.42 -5.92
C ASN A 107 13.60 5.22 -6.26
N PHE A 108 13.61 5.99 -7.36
CA PHE A 108 14.65 6.99 -7.59
C PHE A 108 14.33 8.26 -6.81
N GLU A 109 15.28 8.71 -6.00
CA GLU A 109 15.12 9.86 -5.12
C GLU A 109 16.30 10.82 -5.27
N VAL A 110 16.03 12.12 -5.18
CA VAL A 110 17.06 13.15 -5.13
C VAL A 110 17.85 13.01 -3.82
N GLY A 111 19.19 13.02 -3.90
CA GLY A 111 20.07 12.71 -2.78
C GLY A 111 20.24 11.20 -2.54
N GLY A 112 19.41 10.35 -3.14
CA GLY A 112 19.58 8.92 -3.14
C GLY A 112 20.64 8.48 -4.16
N SER A 113 21.01 7.20 -4.11
CA SER A 113 22.01 6.63 -5.02
C SER A 113 21.34 5.78 -6.10
N CYS A 114 21.97 5.71 -7.26
CA CYS A 114 21.65 4.71 -8.27
C CYS A 114 22.91 3.96 -8.71
N ILE A 115 22.73 2.79 -9.32
CA ILE A 115 23.80 1.91 -9.73
C ILE A 115 23.56 1.34 -11.14
N LEU A 116 24.62 1.35 -11.96
CA LEU A 116 24.69 0.70 -13.25
C LEU A 116 25.45 -0.62 -13.08
N LEU A 117 24.90 -1.70 -13.59
CA LEU A 117 25.47 -3.04 -13.41
C LEU A 117 25.75 -3.73 -14.73
N SER A 118 26.93 -4.36 -14.82
CA SER A 118 27.20 -5.33 -15.87
C SER A 118 26.42 -6.63 -15.61
N PRO A 119 25.75 -7.22 -16.63
CA PRO A 119 25.03 -8.47 -16.45
C PRO A 119 25.94 -9.68 -16.16
N ASN A 120 27.20 -9.61 -16.57
CA ASN A 120 28.11 -10.76 -16.57
C ASN A 120 29.32 -10.60 -15.63
N ASP A 121 29.56 -9.40 -15.09
CA ASP A 121 30.72 -9.12 -14.25
C ASP A 121 30.32 -8.30 -13.02
N LEU A 122 30.35 -8.95 -11.84
CA LEU A 122 30.04 -8.33 -10.56
C LEU A 122 31.10 -7.30 -10.10
N SER A 123 32.29 -7.24 -10.77
CA SER A 123 33.30 -6.25 -10.47
C SER A 123 33.12 -4.96 -11.29
N LEU A 124 32.30 -5.01 -12.35
CA LEU A 124 32.05 -3.89 -13.24
C LEU A 124 30.73 -3.23 -12.92
N TYR A 125 30.78 -2.13 -12.20
CA TYR A 125 29.62 -1.29 -11.86
C TYR A 125 30.06 0.15 -11.65
N ASP A 126 29.14 1.09 -11.85
CA ASP A 126 29.24 2.48 -11.42
C ASP A 126 28.06 2.82 -10.52
N ALA A 127 28.33 3.49 -9.43
CA ALA A 127 27.31 3.98 -8.51
C ALA A 127 27.52 5.45 -8.22
N GLY A 128 26.46 6.23 -8.13
CA GLY A 128 26.54 7.65 -7.84
C GLY A 128 25.31 8.18 -7.17
N VAL A 129 25.43 9.34 -6.51
CA VAL A 129 24.36 10.07 -5.84
C VAL A 129 23.66 10.96 -6.87
N ILE A 130 22.33 11.02 -6.81
CA ILE A 130 21.49 11.85 -7.69
C ILE A 130 21.46 13.28 -7.14
N VAL A 131 21.93 14.24 -7.92
CA VAL A 131 22.01 15.65 -7.49
C VAL A 131 20.63 16.31 -7.37
N ALA A 132 20.59 17.41 -6.61
CA ALA A 132 19.39 18.24 -6.52
C ALA A 132 19.00 18.76 -7.91
N GLY A 133 17.72 18.56 -8.30
CA GLY A 133 17.21 18.88 -9.64
C GLY A 133 17.70 17.94 -10.75
N GLY A 134 18.48 16.91 -10.43
CA GLY A 134 19.01 15.95 -11.39
C GLY A 134 18.12 14.76 -11.69
N LEU A 135 16.88 14.74 -11.21
CA LEU A 135 15.93 13.67 -11.45
C LEU A 135 14.77 14.19 -12.32
N SER A 136 14.58 13.55 -13.47
CA SER A 136 13.42 13.79 -14.35
C SER A 136 12.84 12.44 -14.82
N PRO A 137 11.65 12.40 -15.45
CA PRO A 137 11.05 11.16 -15.91
C PRO A 137 11.92 10.30 -16.84
N SER A 138 12.87 10.92 -17.57
CA SER A 138 13.71 10.25 -18.58
C SER A 138 15.22 10.47 -18.41
N GLN A 139 15.62 11.14 -17.32
CA GLN A 139 17.04 11.49 -17.15
C GLN A 139 17.42 11.51 -15.66
N ILE A 140 18.63 11.06 -15.37
CA ILE A 140 19.26 11.14 -14.04
C ILE A 140 20.60 11.86 -14.21
N THR A 141 20.89 12.84 -13.33
CA THR A 141 22.21 13.49 -13.24
C THR A 141 22.86 13.08 -11.92
N LEU A 142 24.08 12.55 -12.01
CA LEU A 142 24.86 12.13 -10.87
C LEU A 142 25.76 13.25 -10.36
N GLU A 143 26.17 13.16 -9.09
CA GLU A 143 27.13 14.08 -8.48
C GLU A 143 28.54 13.87 -9.07
N GLU A 144 28.92 12.61 -9.31
CA GLU A 144 30.20 12.23 -9.85
C GLU A 144 30.10 11.69 -11.27
N ASP A 145 31.18 11.82 -12.03
CA ASP A 145 31.32 11.30 -13.38
C ASP A 145 31.41 9.77 -13.36
N LEU A 146 30.88 9.12 -14.40
CA LEU A 146 31.01 7.68 -14.60
C LEU A 146 32.47 7.28 -14.82
N ALA A 147 32.91 6.24 -14.13
CA ALA A 147 34.24 5.67 -14.33
C ALA A 147 34.32 4.86 -15.63
N HIS A 148 33.21 4.25 -16.04
CA HIS A 148 33.18 3.34 -17.20
C HIS A 148 32.22 3.84 -18.28
N THR A 149 32.40 3.34 -19.50
CA THR A 149 31.48 3.56 -20.62
C THR A 149 30.44 2.44 -20.66
N TRP A 150 29.15 2.81 -20.64
CA TRP A 150 28.03 1.91 -20.60
C TRP A 150 27.25 1.93 -21.92
N PRO A 151 27.01 0.77 -22.55
CA PRO A 151 26.23 0.70 -23.79
C PRO A 151 24.74 0.99 -23.52
N PRO A 152 23.96 1.30 -24.58
CA PRO A 152 22.50 1.34 -24.48
C PRO A 152 21.96 0.03 -23.90
N TYR A 153 20.78 0.10 -23.25
CA TYR A 153 20.11 -1.00 -22.56
C TYR A 153 20.83 -1.53 -21.31
N THR A 154 21.90 -0.88 -20.85
CA THR A 154 22.45 -1.18 -19.52
C THR A 154 21.40 -0.93 -18.45
N GLU A 155 21.28 -1.85 -17.52
CA GLU A 155 20.33 -1.76 -16.42
C GLU A 155 20.79 -0.78 -15.35
N VAL A 156 19.87 0.08 -14.91
CA VAL A 156 20.07 1.08 -13.87
C VAL A 156 19.05 0.83 -12.76
N TYR A 157 19.52 0.80 -11.53
CA TYR A 157 18.71 0.53 -10.36
C TYR A 157 18.83 1.65 -9.33
N PRO A 158 17.74 2.08 -8.68
CA PRO A 158 17.83 2.87 -7.46
C PRO A 158 18.41 2.01 -6.35
N VAL A 159 19.08 2.63 -5.38
CA VAL A 159 19.81 1.94 -4.31
C VAL A 159 19.27 2.34 -2.95
N LEU A 160 18.88 1.34 -2.17
CA LEU A 160 18.55 1.49 -0.75
C LEU A 160 19.85 1.49 0.06
N LYS A 161 20.11 2.57 0.79
CA LYS A 161 21.15 2.62 1.80
C LYS A 161 20.66 1.89 3.05
N ALA A 162 21.24 0.75 3.38
CA ALA A 162 20.66 -0.17 4.35
C ALA A 162 21.70 -0.91 5.18
N ARG A 163 21.27 -1.44 6.32
CA ARG A 163 21.99 -2.48 7.05
C ARG A 163 21.35 -3.82 6.80
N ILE A 164 22.18 -4.80 6.50
CA ILE A 164 21.73 -6.18 6.40
C ILE A 164 21.56 -6.73 7.82
N LYS A 165 20.43 -7.38 8.07
CA LYS A 165 20.12 -7.99 9.37
C LYS A 165 21.22 -8.98 9.77
N THR A 166 21.64 -8.92 11.02
CA THR A 166 22.67 -9.82 11.57
C THR A 166 22.20 -11.28 11.64
N GLY A 167 23.14 -12.22 11.60
CA GLY A 167 22.81 -13.64 11.67
C GLY A 167 22.37 -14.24 10.33
N GLN A 168 22.94 -13.76 9.21
CA GLN A 168 22.67 -14.30 7.88
C GLN A 168 23.10 -15.78 7.76
N THR A 169 22.17 -16.62 7.30
CA THR A 169 22.43 -18.05 7.07
C THR A 169 22.67 -18.30 5.60
N LEU A 170 23.83 -18.88 5.28
CA LEU A 170 24.16 -19.33 3.94
C LEU A 170 23.90 -20.84 3.84
N ASN A 171 22.82 -21.23 3.19
CA ASN A 171 22.49 -22.62 2.94
C ASN A 171 23.34 -23.16 1.80
N VAL A 172 24.19 -24.13 2.08
CA VAL A 172 25.06 -24.76 1.08
C VAL A 172 24.27 -25.84 0.35
N ILE A 173 23.95 -25.60 -0.92
CA ILE A 173 23.25 -26.58 -1.78
C ILE A 173 24.26 -27.54 -2.39
N THR A 174 25.35 -27.00 -2.91
CA THR A 174 26.50 -27.78 -3.42
C THR A 174 27.80 -27.10 -3.04
N SER A 175 28.94 -27.71 -3.33
CA SER A 175 30.28 -27.12 -3.11
C SER A 175 30.47 -25.77 -3.81
N ARG A 176 29.63 -25.42 -4.79
CA ARG A 176 29.74 -24.22 -5.62
C ARG A 176 28.49 -23.32 -5.59
N MET A 177 27.44 -23.73 -4.90
CA MET A 177 26.17 -23.00 -4.87
C MET A 177 25.70 -22.82 -3.44
N VAL A 178 25.32 -21.59 -3.12
CA VAL A 178 24.70 -21.22 -1.84
C VAL A 178 23.43 -20.47 -2.08
N GLU A 179 22.46 -20.65 -1.20
CA GLU A 179 21.20 -19.91 -1.13
C GLU A 179 21.17 -19.13 0.17
N THR A 180 20.67 -17.90 0.12
CA THR A 180 20.45 -17.09 1.31
C THR A 180 19.30 -16.11 1.11
N GLY A 181 18.57 -15.85 2.20
CA GLY A 181 17.64 -14.73 2.27
C GLY A 181 18.37 -13.47 2.72
N ILE A 182 18.14 -12.36 2.06
CA ILE A 182 18.64 -11.05 2.45
C ILE A 182 17.47 -10.25 3.02
N GLU A 183 17.67 -9.66 4.19
CA GLU A 183 16.76 -8.66 4.75
C GLU A 183 17.58 -7.40 5.05
N ALA A 184 17.32 -6.35 4.28
CA ALA A 184 18.00 -5.08 4.34
C ALA A 184 17.06 -4.01 4.90
N VAL A 185 17.43 -3.43 6.04
CA VAL A 185 16.67 -2.38 6.71
C VAL A 185 17.33 -1.05 6.42
N GLU A 186 16.55 -0.09 5.97
CA GLU A 186 17.02 1.25 5.65
C GLU A 186 17.79 1.90 6.79
N GLU A 187 18.95 2.45 6.46
CA GLU A 187 19.68 3.38 7.33
C GLU A 187 19.20 4.79 7.03
N TYR A 188 18.78 5.51 8.06
CA TYR A 188 18.27 6.86 7.91
C TYR A 188 19.32 7.80 7.31
N ASP A 189 18.90 8.63 6.37
CA ASP A 189 19.76 9.63 5.72
C ASP A 189 19.00 10.94 5.51
N ASP A 190 19.49 12.01 6.12
CA ASP A 190 18.91 13.36 6.02
C ASP A 190 19.10 13.99 4.62
N GLY A 191 20.05 13.48 3.83
CA GLY A 191 20.35 13.98 2.49
C GLY A 191 19.36 13.56 1.42
N ILE A 192 18.49 12.59 1.70
CA ILE A 192 17.51 12.09 0.73
C ILE A 192 16.24 12.93 0.82
N VAL A 193 15.87 13.56 -0.30
CA VAL A 193 14.58 14.24 -0.42
C VAL A 193 13.52 13.18 -0.72
N ARG A 194 12.74 12.85 0.30
CA ARG A 194 11.64 11.90 0.19
C ARG A 194 10.36 12.61 -0.19
N ASN A 195 9.65 12.03 -1.12
CA ASN A 195 8.28 12.41 -1.38
C ASN A 195 7.38 11.57 -0.47
N ILE A 196 6.62 12.22 0.42
CA ILE A 196 5.49 11.55 1.05
C ILE A 196 4.47 11.39 -0.05
N GLY A 197 3.99 10.17 -0.27
CA GLY A 197 3.00 9.89 -1.28
C GLY A 197 1.81 10.86 -1.21
N ASP A 198 1.13 11.03 -2.29
CA ASP A 198 -0.12 11.77 -2.34
C ASP A 198 -1.31 10.82 -2.49
N ALA A 199 -2.50 11.36 -2.31
CA ALA A 199 -3.74 10.63 -2.49
C ALA A 199 -4.59 11.21 -3.63
N ASP A 200 -4.03 12.09 -4.48
CA ASP A 200 -4.75 12.81 -5.53
C ASP A 200 -5.35 11.87 -6.60
N SER A 201 -4.83 10.64 -6.70
CA SER A 201 -5.38 9.59 -7.58
C SER A 201 -6.62 8.90 -7.00
N PHE A 202 -7.00 9.20 -5.75
CA PHE A 202 -8.16 8.62 -5.07
C PHE A 202 -9.30 9.63 -5.01
N PRO A 203 -10.56 9.18 -5.13
CA PRO A 203 -11.71 10.08 -5.02
C PRO A 203 -11.85 10.63 -3.61
N ASP A 204 -12.43 11.83 -3.52
CA ASP A 204 -12.81 12.49 -2.26
C ASP A 204 -14.31 12.33 -1.99
N TYR A 205 -14.67 12.10 -0.74
CA TYR A 205 -16.03 12.10 -0.27
C TYR A 205 -16.11 12.73 1.15
N LYS A 206 -16.89 13.78 1.30
CA LYS A 206 -17.06 14.53 2.57
C LYS A 206 -15.74 14.96 3.21
N GLY A 207 -14.75 15.35 2.38
CA GLY A 207 -13.46 15.87 2.83
C GLY A 207 -12.45 14.81 3.23
N PHE A 208 -12.72 13.54 2.94
CA PHE A 208 -11.80 12.42 3.15
C PHE A 208 -11.68 11.60 1.88
N TYR A 209 -10.47 11.10 1.60
CA TYR A 209 -10.25 10.23 0.46
C TYR A 209 -10.95 8.88 0.61
N VAL A 210 -11.30 8.30 -0.52
CA VAL A 210 -11.87 6.94 -0.59
C VAL A 210 -10.84 6.00 -1.16
N PHE A 211 -10.49 4.96 -0.41
CA PHE A 211 -9.68 3.87 -0.93
C PHE A 211 -10.55 2.94 -1.78
N ASP A 212 -10.64 3.23 -3.07
CA ASP A 212 -11.57 2.60 -4.02
C ASP A 212 -10.98 1.40 -4.79
N ARG A 213 -9.74 1.00 -4.46
CA ARG A 213 -9.07 -0.13 -5.11
C ARG A 213 -9.77 -1.44 -4.82
N THR A 214 -10.25 -2.10 -5.87
CA THR A 214 -11.00 -3.36 -5.74
C THR A 214 -10.09 -4.48 -5.25
N PRO A 215 -10.40 -5.15 -4.14
CA PRO A 215 -9.62 -6.27 -3.64
C PRO A 215 -9.92 -7.56 -4.39
N ASN A 216 -9.05 -8.55 -4.21
CA ASN A 216 -9.37 -9.93 -4.52
C ASN A 216 -10.32 -10.47 -3.44
N LEU A 217 -11.60 -10.59 -3.78
CA LEU A 217 -12.65 -10.95 -2.83
C LEU A 217 -12.49 -12.37 -2.25
N LYS A 218 -11.78 -13.25 -2.92
CA LYS A 218 -11.56 -14.63 -2.47
C LYS A 218 -10.78 -14.72 -1.17
N ASP A 219 -9.84 -13.77 -0.98
CA ASP A 219 -8.90 -13.80 0.16
C ASP A 219 -9.20 -12.67 1.16
N GLY A 220 -10.38 -12.06 1.07
CA GLY A 220 -10.86 -11.05 1.99
C GLY A 220 -11.59 -11.63 3.19
N GLY A 221 -11.70 -10.84 4.26
CA GLY A 221 -12.43 -11.22 5.46
C GLY A 221 -12.96 -10.02 6.23
N GLN A 222 -14.04 -10.26 6.97
CA GLN A 222 -14.60 -9.28 7.89
C GLN A 222 -14.55 -9.85 9.31
N LYS A 223 -14.18 -9.01 10.28
CA LYS A 223 -14.11 -9.37 11.69
C LYS A 223 -14.83 -8.32 12.51
N PHE A 224 -15.85 -8.76 13.23
CA PHE A 224 -16.65 -7.89 14.10
C PHE A 224 -16.01 -7.80 15.49
N PHE A 225 -15.91 -6.59 16.03
CA PHE A 225 -15.35 -6.30 17.34
C PHE A 225 -16.37 -5.55 18.19
N HIS A 226 -16.83 -6.19 19.26
CA HIS A 226 -17.66 -5.56 20.26
C HIS A 226 -17.14 -5.98 21.64
N PRO A 227 -16.10 -5.31 22.16
CA PRO A 227 -15.54 -5.65 23.46
C PRO A 227 -16.58 -5.50 24.56
N TYR A 228 -16.56 -6.44 25.50
CA TYR A 228 -17.40 -6.40 26.68
C TYR A 228 -16.64 -6.93 27.90
N ASP A 229 -16.94 -6.37 29.05
CA ASP A 229 -16.45 -6.85 30.34
C ASP A 229 -17.45 -7.83 30.94
N SER A 230 -16.98 -8.96 31.42
CA SER A 230 -17.83 -9.94 32.11
C SER A 230 -17.44 -10.07 33.57
N LEU A 231 -18.41 -9.86 34.46
CA LEU A 231 -18.28 -10.03 35.90
C LEU A 231 -19.00 -11.30 36.31
N PHE A 232 -18.30 -12.18 37.04
CA PHE A 232 -18.91 -13.36 37.61
C PHE A 232 -19.13 -13.14 39.11
N PHE A 233 -20.38 -13.16 39.53
CA PHE A 233 -20.76 -13.02 40.92
C PHE A 233 -21.84 -14.00 41.32
N LEU A 234 -21.61 -14.81 42.35
CA LEU A 234 -22.55 -15.80 42.89
C LEU A 234 -23.20 -16.73 41.84
N GLY A 235 -22.39 -17.23 40.89
CA GLY A 235 -22.83 -18.13 39.84
C GLY A 235 -23.64 -17.47 38.71
N LYS A 236 -23.75 -16.16 38.69
CA LYS A 236 -24.30 -15.36 37.58
C LYS A 236 -23.19 -14.60 36.87
N SER A 237 -23.30 -14.50 35.55
CA SER A 237 -22.44 -13.63 34.74
C SER A 237 -23.21 -12.39 34.33
N TYR A 238 -22.55 -11.24 34.45
CA TYR A 238 -23.02 -9.95 33.96
C TYR A 238 -22.04 -9.49 32.92
N SER A 239 -22.50 -9.14 31.73
CA SER A 239 -21.68 -8.52 30.70
C SER A 239 -22.09 -7.08 30.48
N MET A 240 -21.10 -6.19 30.37
CA MET A 240 -21.30 -4.78 30.07
C MET A 240 -20.35 -4.37 28.96
N SER A 241 -20.86 -3.70 27.95
CA SER A 241 -20.04 -3.07 26.91
C SER A 241 -20.14 -1.56 27.01
N HIS A 242 -19.03 -0.90 26.80
CA HIS A 242 -18.96 0.55 26.65
C HIS A 242 -19.07 0.99 25.20
N TYR A 243 -18.95 0.05 24.26
CA TYR A 243 -19.13 0.31 22.84
C TYR A 243 -20.62 0.45 22.51
N ILE A 244 -20.97 1.54 21.80
CA ILE A 244 -22.35 1.80 21.34
C ILE A 244 -22.66 0.93 20.13
N GLU A 245 -21.70 0.79 19.22
CA GLU A 245 -21.82 0.00 18.00
C GLU A 245 -20.65 -0.99 17.86
N THR A 246 -20.88 -2.04 17.09
CA THR A 246 -19.83 -3.02 16.77
C THR A 246 -18.87 -2.46 15.73
N ALA A 247 -17.60 -2.41 16.05
CA ALA A 247 -16.55 -2.04 15.09
C ALA A 247 -16.26 -3.21 14.14
N LEU A 248 -15.89 -2.89 12.91
CA LEU A 248 -15.55 -3.87 11.87
C LEU A 248 -14.07 -3.75 11.50
N GLY A 249 -13.39 -4.90 11.44
CA GLY A 249 -12.11 -5.04 10.78
C GLY A 249 -12.30 -5.65 9.40
N LEU A 250 -11.71 -5.04 8.39
CA LEU A 250 -11.66 -5.56 7.03
C LEU A 250 -10.25 -6.05 6.71
N GLN A 251 -10.14 -7.21 6.10
CA GLN A 251 -8.90 -7.70 5.53
C GLN A 251 -9.11 -7.89 4.03
N ALA A 252 -8.23 -7.33 3.23
CA ALA A 252 -8.36 -7.32 1.79
C ALA A 252 -7.00 -7.53 1.11
N ASN A 253 -6.96 -8.44 0.14
CA ASN A 253 -5.78 -8.69 -0.67
C ASN A 253 -5.92 -7.94 -1.99
N HIS A 254 -4.97 -7.07 -2.30
CA HIS A 254 -4.95 -6.26 -3.51
C HIS A 254 -3.84 -6.73 -4.44
N LEU A 255 -4.22 -7.11 -5.66
CA LEU A 255 -3.30 -7.40 -6.75
C LEU A 255 -3.12 -6.14 -7.59
N ALA A 256 -1.92 -5.58 -7.60
CA ALA A 256 -1.54 -4.44 -8.42
C ALA A 256 -0.90 -4.94 -9.72
N PRO A 257 -1.55 -4.75 -10.88
CA PRO A 257 -1.11 -5.30 -12.17
C PRO A 257 0.05 -4.54 -12.82
N ASP A 258 0.35 -3.35 -12.34
CA ASP A 258 1.42 -2.50 -12.85
C ASP A 258 2.06 -1.64 -11.75
N LYS A 259 3.11 -0.92 -12.13
CA LYS A 259 3.88 -0.07 -11.21
C LYS A 259 3.11 1.14 -10.68
N SER A 260 2.26 1.70 -11.50
CA SER A 260 1.44 2.86 -11.12
C SER A 260 0.48 2.48 -10.00
N GLU A 261 -0.16 1.33 -10.12
CA GLU A 261 -1.07 0.82 -9.09
C GLU A 261 -0.33 0.45 -7.80
N ILE A 262 0.86 -0.19 -7.92
CA ILE A 262 1.72 -0.48 -6.77
C ILE A 262 2.07 0.82 -6.04
N GLN A 263 2.54 1.83 -6.79
CA GLN A 263 2.97 3.09 -6.19
C GLN A 263 1.78 3.84 -5.58
N SER A 264 0.63 3.86 -6.26
CA SER A 264 -0.61 4.46 -5.76
C SER A 264 -1.02 3.88 -4.38
N ILE A 265 -0.99 2.56 -4.22
CA ILE A 265 -1.30 1.91 -2.93
C ILE A 265 -0.27 2.32 -1.85
N LEU A 266 1.02 2.32 -2.19
CA LEU A 266 2.09 2.71 -1.26
C LEU A 266 2.00 4.20 -0.88
N ASP A 267 1.69 5.07 -1.85
CA ASP A 267 1.56 6.51 -1.63
C ASP A 267 0.33 6.85 -0.79
N PHE A 268 -0.78 6.16 -1.01
CA PHE A 268 -1.95 6.31 -0.15
C PHE A 268 -1.65 5.90 1.30
N PHE A 269 -0.94 4.77 1.49
CA PHE A 269 -0.54 4.32 2.82
C PHE A 269 0.37 5.35 3.52
N ASP A 270 1.32 5.92 2.78
CA ASP A 270 2.24 6.93 3.31
C ASP A 270 1.52 8.27 3.55
N TYR A 271 0.61 8.70 2.68
CA TYR A 271 -0.20 9.89 2.87
C TYR A 271 -1.04 9.80 4.16
N GLN A 272 -1.64 8.65 4.42
CA GLN A 272 -2.38 8.39 5.65
C GLN A 272 -1.48 8.20 6.88
N MET A 273 -0.15 8.15 6.70
CA MET A 273 0.81 7.80 7.76
C MET A 273 0.38 6.52 8.51
N ALA A 274 0.02 5.50 7.75
CA ALA A 274 -0.51 4.23 8.24
C ALA A 274 -1.76 4.41 9.13
N ARG A 275 -1.67 4.06 10.41
CA ARG A 275 -2.80 4.09 11.36
C ARG A 275 -3.25 5.49 11.79
N LEU A 276 -2.55 6.55 11.36
CA LEU A 276 -2.85 7.93 11.81
C LEU A 276 -4.07 8.50 11.10
N GLY A 277 -4.11 8.44 9.78
CA GLY A 277 -5.15 9.01 8.94
C GLY A 277 -6.43 8.20 8.90
N SER A 278 -7.52 8.87 8.58
CA SER A 278 -8.86 8.29 8.41
C SER A 278 -9.32 8.49 6.98
N PHE A 279 -10.03 7.51 6.44
CA PHE A 279 -10.49 7.51 5.05
C PHE A 279 -11.70 6.59 4.87
N TRP A 280 -12.37 6.72 3.74
CA TRP A 280 -13.48 5.86 3.37
C TRP A 280 -13.02 4.60 2.62
N ILE A 281 -13.72 3.49 2.85
CA ILE A 281 -13.49 2.24 2.15
C ILE A 281 -14.82 1.53 1.85
N PRO A 282 -15.08 1.07 0.62
CA PRO A 282 -16.22 0.23 0.31
C PRO A 282 -16.10 -1.16 0.97
N THR A 283 -17.21 -1.80 1.27
CA THR A 283 -17.24 -3.22 1.66
C THR A 283 -16.98 -4.14 0.46
N TRP A 284 -17.15 -3.63 -0.77
CA TRP A 284 -17.17 -4.36 -2.05
C TRP A 284 -18.16 -5.54 -2.08
N GLN A 285 -19.14 -5.53 -1.17
CA GLN A 285 -20.23 -6.50 -1.14
C GLN A 285 -21.52 -5.85 -1.65
N GLN A 286 -22.46 -6.68 -2.08
CA GLN A 286 -23.81 -6.23 -2.38
C GLN A 286 -24.57 -6.07 -1.07
N ASP A 287 -24.37 -4.95 -0.36
CA ASP A 287 -25.00 -4.70 0.93
C ASP A 287 -26.46 -4.26 0.76
N LEU A 288 -26.74 -3.54 -0.33
CA LEU A 288 -28.09 -3.13 -0.71
C LEU A 288 -28.36 -3.54 -2.16
N ARG A 289 -29.54 -4.10 -2.39
CA ARG A 289 -30.01 -4.44 -3.72
C ARG A 289 -31.17 -3.55 -4.12
N VAL A 290 -30.94 -2.68 -5.10
CA VAL A 290 -31.99 -1.85 -5.70
C VAL A 290 -32.85 -2.71 -6.61
N THR A 291 -34.17 -2.61 -6.49
CA THR A 291 -35.16 -3.47 -7.19
C THR A 291 -35.78 -2.78 -8.40
N GLN A 292 -35.83 -1.45 -8.42
CA GLN A 292 -36.52 -0.70 -9.46
C GLN A 292 -35.56 0.26 -10.18
N ALA A 293 -35.77 0.42 -11.50
CA ALA A 293 -35.07 1.42 -12.30
C ALA A 293 -35.37 2.82 -11.82
N PHE A 294 -34.38 3.71 -11.87
CA PHE A 294 -34.48 5.07 -11.35
C PHE A 294 -33.86 6.11 -12.29
N GLY A 295 -34.34 7.33 -12.21
CA GLY A 295 -33.79 8.47 -12.95
C GLY A 295 -32.64 9.16 -12.25
N ALA A 296 -31.86 9.95 -12.97
CA ALA A 296 -30.72 10.70 -12.41
C ALA A 296 -31.13 11.66 -11.26
N GLY A 297 -32.34 12.18 -11.26
CA GLY A 297 -32.88 13.03 -10.21
C GLY A 297 -33.45 12.30 -9.01
N ALA A 298 -33.38 10.98 -8.95
CA ALA A 298 -33.95 10.20 -7.85
C ALA A 298 -33.17 10.42 -6.55
N THR A 299 -33.90 10.72 -5.49
CA THR A 299 -33.42 10.76 -4.10
C THR A 299 -33.95 9.59 -3.29
N THR A 300 -34.98 8.89 -3.78
CA THR A 300 -35.54 7.71 -3.14
C THR A 300 -35.38 6.51 -4.03
N LEU A 301 -34.85 5.42 -3.49
CA LEU A 301 -34.58 4.18 -4.20
C LEU A 301 -35.30 3.02 -3.50
N GLU A 302 -35.92 2.17 -4.30
CA GLU A 302 -36.52 0.94 -3.80
C GLU A 302 -35.48 -0.15 -3.63
N ILE A 303 -35.45 -0.78 -2.45
CA ILE A 303 -34.51 -1.83 -2.10
C ILE A 303 -35.21 -3.13 -1.69
N GLU A 304 -34.55 -4.26 -1.86
CA GLU A 304 -35.05 -5.58 -1.49
C GLU A 304 -35.06 -5.80 0.03
N SER A 305 -34.15 -5.19 0.77
CA SER A 305 -33.95 -5.44 2.20
C SER A 305 -34.90 -4.61 3.06
N VAL A 306 -35.95 -5.20 3.56
CA VAL A 306 -36.82 -4.60 4.57
C VAL A 306 -36.15 -4.44 5.94
N GLU A 307 -35.08 -5.19 6.18
CA GLU A 307 -34.30 -5.20 7.43
C GLU A 307 -33.37 -3.99 7.58
N PHE A 308 -33.19 -3.22 6.51
CA PHE A 308 -32.29 -2.04 6.54
C PHE A 308 -32.72 -1.04 7.61
N TYR A 309 -34.04 -0.80 7.75
CA TYR A 309 -34.58 0.11 8.75
C TYR A 309 -34.23 -0.32 10.18
N ASP A 310 -34.33 -1.60 10.49
CA ASP A 310 -34.16 -2.11 11.86
C ASP A 310 -32.69 -2.25 12.27
N TYR A 311 -31.81 -2.53 11.32
CA TYR A 311 -30.41 -2.90 11.64
C TYR A 311 -29.37 -1.90 11.18
N TRP A 312 -29.66 -1.09 10.16
CA TRP A 312 -28.65 -0.23 9.55
C TRP A 312 -28.98 1.26 9.61
N LEU A 313 -30.26 1.62 9.57
CA LEU A 313 -30.65 3.02 9.64
C LEU A 313 -30.21 3.65 10.96
N GLY A 314 -29.51 4.77 10.86
CA GLY A 314 -28.96 5.50 12.01
C GLY A 314 -27.71 4.87 12.62
N THR A 315 -27.23 3.72 12.10
CA THR A 315 -25.91 3.21 12.46
C THR A 315 -24.83 3.88 11.60
N LYS A 316 -23.67 4.13 12.18
CA LYS A 316 -22.56 4.78 11.47
C LYS A 316 -22.01 3.96 10.30
N MET A 317 -22.27 2.65 10.28
CA MET A 317 -21.87 1.77 9.18
C MET A 317 -22.86 1.78 8.02
N GLY A 318 -24.15 1.99 8.27
CA GLY A 318 -25.22 1.94 7.26
C GLY A 318 -25.56 3.29 6.62
N MET A 319 -24.99 4.41 7.11
CA MET A 319 -25.35 5.75 6.65
C MET A 319 -24.77 6.15 5.32
N HIS A 320 -23.66 5.54 4.88
CA HIS A 320 -22.99 5.91 3.65
C HIS A 320 -22.92 4.74 2.69
N ALA A 321 -23.22 4.98 1.42
CA ALA A 321 -23.20 3.97 0.38
C ALA A 321 -22.48 4.44 -0.87
N VAL A 322 -21.89 3.50 -1.57
CA VAL A 322 -21.29 3.69 -2.89
C VAL A 322 -22.04 2.87 -3.92
N PHE A 323 -22.36 3.53 -5.02
CA PHE A 323 -23.02 2.94 -6.19
C PHE A 323 -21.99 2.76 -7.29
N MET A 324 -21.74 1.53 -7.68
CA MET A 324 -20.70 1.15 -8.62
C MET A 324 -21.26 0.46 -9.85
N TRP A 325 -20.94 0.97 -11.03
CA TRP A 325 -21.22 0.34 -12.32
C TRP A 325 -19.91 -0.07 -12.97
N PRO A 326 -19.87 -1.20 -13.68
CA PRO A 326 -18.66 -1.65 -14.36
C PRO A 326 -18.15 -0.60 -15.38
N GLY A 327 -16.89 -0.16 -15.19
CA GLY A 327 -16.23 0.79 -16.09
C GLY A 327 -16.62 2.25 -15.93
N GLU A 328 -17.38 2.60 -14.91
CA GLU A 328 -17.75 3.98 -14.59
C GLU A 328 -17.18 4.42 -13.23
N ALA A 329 -17.11 5.73 -13.01
CA ALA A 329 -16.71 6.28 -11.72
C ALA A 329 -17.77 5.95 -10.65
N PRO A 330 -17.38 5.57 -9.43
CA PRO A 330 -18.31 5.30 -8.34
C PRO A 330 -19.04 6.59 -7.89
N ILE A 331 -20.26 6.44 -7.41
CA ILE A 331 -21.06 7.53 -6.87
C ILE A 331 -21.27 7.29 -5.37
N TYR A 332 -20.89 8.26 -4.55
CA TYR A 332 -20.97 8.21 -3.10
C TYR A 332 -22.19 9.01 -2.63
N LYS A 333 -23.00 8.44 -1.73
CA LYS A 333 -24.19 9.10 -1.16
C LYS A 333 -24.36 8.75 0.29
N GLU A 334 -24.98 9.69 1.03
CA GLU A 334 -25.47 9.45 2.39
C GLU A 334 -26.92 8.98 2.35
N ILE A 335 -27.24 7.98 3.16
CA ILE A 335 -28.60 7.48 3.38
C ILE A 335 -29.13 8.18 4.62
N VAL A 336 -30.11 9.07 4.42
CA VAL A 336 -30.65 9.90 5.48
C VAL A 336 -31.91 9.35 6.11
N ASP A 337 -32.62 8.48 5.38
CA ASP A 337 -33.88 7.88 5.86
C ASP A 337 -34.19 6.56 5.15
N SER A 338 -35.08 5.77 5.74
CA SER A 338 -35.60 4.54 5.14
C SER A 338 -37.07 4.34 5.55
N SER A 339 -37.86 3.74 4.67
CA SER A 339 -39.24 3.38 4.99
C SER A 339 -39.29 2.32 6.08
N HIS A 340 -40.33 2.40 6.93
CA HIS A 340 -40.61 1.41 7.97
C HIS A 340 -40.79 0.00 7.37
N PRO A 341 -40.35 -1.08 8.05
CA PRO A 341 -40.36 -2.46 7.53
C PRO A 341 -41.75 -3.03 7.19
N MET A 342 -42.84 -2.37 7.62
CA MET A 342 -44.20 -2.77 7.23
C MET A 342 -44.60 -2.29 5.84
N THR A 343 -43.78 -1.49 5.16
CA THR A 343 -43.98 -1.07 3.78
C THR A 343 -43.17 -1.95 2.85
N ASP A 344 -43.83 -2.72 2.02
CA ASP A 344 -43.23 -3.52 0.95
C ASP A 344 -43.59 -2.90 -0.40
N PRO A 345 -42.66 -2.41 -1.20
CA PRO A 345 -41.20 -2.51 -1.07
C PRO A 345 -40.61 -1.52 -0.06
N ALA A 346 -39.44 -1.88 0.52
CA ALA A 346 -38.66 -0.97 1.34
C ALA A 346 -37.98 0.09 0.47
N THR A 347 -37.79 1.31 0.99
CA THR A 347 -37.11 2.40 0.28
C THR A 347 -36.06 3.06 1.16
N ILE A 348 -34.97 3.52 0.53
CA ILE A 348 -33.99 4.40 1.16
C ILE A 348 -34.07 5.78 0.56
N THR A 349 -33.83 6.80 1.38
CA THR A 349 -33.74 8.20 0.94
C THR A 349 -32.30 8.69 1.04
N LEU A 350 -31.80 9.25 -0.05
CA LEU A 350 -30.46 9.81 -0.17
C LEU A 350 -30.48 11.33 0.16
N ASP A 351 -29.35 11.84 0.64
CA ASP A 351 -29.12 13.25 0.93
C ASP A 351 -29.29 14.14 -0.31
N GLU A 352 -28.88 13.64 -1.46
CA GLU A 352 -28.91 14.34 -2.75
C GLU A 352 -29.32 13.40 -3.89
N PRO A 353 -29.78 13.95 -5.04
CA PRO A 353 -30.02 13.14 -6.24
C PRO A 353 -28.81 12.30 -6.62
N ILE A 354 -29.07 11.08 -7.07
CA ILE A 354 -28.00 10.14 -7.40
C ILE A 354 -27.09 10.61 -8.56
N GLY A 355 -27.62 11.48 -9.44
CA GLY A 355 -26.88 12.08 -10.54
C GLY A 355 -26.78 11.21 -11.79
N ARG A 356 -27.10 9.90 -11.73
CA ARG A 356 -27.11 8.97 -12.84
C ARG A 356 -28.40 8.14 -12.87
N ALA A 357 -28.95 7.98 -14.07
CA ALA A 357 -30.09 7.08 -14.26
C ALA A 357 -29.62 5.62 -14.34
N CYS A 358 -30.45 4.69 -13.84
CA CYS A 358 -30.22 3.27 -13.96
C CYS A 358 -31.45 2.60 -14.61
N SER A 359 -31.25 1.97 -15.75
CA SER A 359 -32.30 1.23 -16.46
C SER A 359 -32.50 -0.18 -15.84
N SER A 360 -33.64 -0.80 -16.12
CA SER A 360 -33.90 -2.19 -15.68
C SER A 360 -32.88 -3.21 -16.22
N GLN A 361 -32.19 -2.91 -17.31
CA GLN A 361 -31.15 -3.78 -17.88
C GLN A 361 -29.80 -3.62 -17.16
N GLU A 362 -29.56 -2.47 -16.52
CA GLU A 362 -28.35 -2.16 -15.77
C GLU A 362 -28.42 -2.59 -14.30
N LEU A 363 -29.63 -2.66 -13.71
CA LEU A 363 -29.82 -3.05 -12.32
C LEU A 363 -29.04 -4.31 -11.89
N PRO A 364 -29.00 -5.41 -12.67
CA PRO A 364 -28.24 -6.59 -12.28
C PRO A 364 -26.71 -6.40 -12.23
N ARG A 365 -26.21 -5.28 -12.78
CA ARG A 365 -24.79 -4.93 -12.80
C ARG A 365 -24.42 -3.84 -11.80
N LEU A 366 -25.44 -3.24 -11.16
CA LEU A 366 -25.23 -2.24 -10.12
C LEU A 366 -24.83 -2.94 -8.83
N LEU A 367 -23.64 -2.62 -8.34
CA LEU A 367 -23.18 -3.00 -7.01
C LEU A 367 -23.36 -1.82 -6.07
N VAL A 368 -24.13 -2.01 -5.00
CA VAL A 368 -24.32 -1.02 -3.93
C VAL A 368 -23.71 -1.55 -2.65
N SER A 369 -22.63 -0.93 -2.23
CA SER A 369 -21.87 -1.33 -1.04
C SER A 369 -21.96 -0.24 0.04
N PHE A 370 -21.90 -0.63 1.30
CA PHE A 370 -21.68 0.36 2.36
C PHE A 370 -20.29 0.96 2.23
N LEU A 371 -20.20 2.22 2.59
CA LEU A 371 -18.96 2.97 2.64
C LEU A 371 -18.57 3.18 4.11
N LEU A 372 -17.51 2.54 4.53
CA LEU A 372 -17.08 2.50 5.91
C LEU A 372 -16.00 3.54 6.16
N PHE A 373 -16.09 4.28 7.27
CA PHE A 373 -15.03 5.18 7.69
C PHE A 373 -14.00 4.42 8.51
N CYS A 374 -12.77 4.34 8.00
CA CYS A 374 -11.74 3.44 8.48
C CYS A 374 -10.38 4.12 8.63
N ARG A 375 -9.47 3.44 9.29
CA ARG A 375 -8.03 3.61 9.20
C ARG A 375 -7.35 2.29 8.86
N PHE A 376 -6.07 2.34 8.49
CA PHE A 376 -5.28 1.10 8.47
C PHE A 376 -5.19 0.49 9.87
N ASP A 377 -5.17 -0.84 9.97
CA ASP A 377 -5.06 -1.54 11.25
C ASP A 377 -3.61 -1.83 11.66
N HIS A 378 -2.68 -1.71 10.73
CA HIS A 378 -1.24 -1.92 10.95
C HIS A 378 -0.41 -0.72 10.53
N ASP A 379 0.72 -0.51 11.23
CA ASP A 379 1.71 0.51 10.91
C ASP A 379 2.69 0.08 9.80
N GLU A 380 2.51 -1.12 9.24
CA GLU A 380 3.38 -1.68 8.21
C GLU A 380 2.56 -2.17 7.02
N ILE A 381 3.00 -1.79 5.82
CA ILE A 381 2.53 -2.37 4.57
C ILE A 381 3.65 -3.23 3.96
N GLU A 382 3.30 -4.44 3.52
CA GLU A 382 4.18 -5.33 2.76
C GLU A 382 3.68 -5.47 1.34
N MET A 383 4.48 -4.98 0.39
CA MET A 383 4.27 -5.20 -1.04
C MET A 383 5.11 -6.37 -1.50
N LYS A 384 4.47 -7.43 -1.99
CA LYS A 384 5.10 -8.64 -2.53
C LYS A 384 5.22 -8.49 -4.05
N TYR A 385 6.41 -8.25 -4.54
CA TYR A 385 6.67 -8.20 -5.97
C TYR A 385 6.81 -9.62 -6.54
N ILE A 386 5.79 -10.07 -7.27
CA ILE A 386 5.79 -11.36 -7.98
C ILE A 386 6.70 -11.27 -9.21
N THR A 387 6.67 -10.12 -9.86
CA THR A 387 7.59 -9.72 -10.94
C THR A 387 8.05 -8.28 -10.71
N ASP A 388 8.89 -7.75 -11.59
CA ASP A 388 9.27 -6.34 -11.56
C ASP A 388 8.10 -5.36 -11.86
N MET A 389 6.95 -5.86 -12.32
CA MET A 389 5.77 -5.07 -12.69
C MET A 389 4.54 -5.37 -11.84
N ILE A 390 4.41 -6.58 -11.29
CA ILE A 390 3.21 -7.05 -10.61
C ILE A 390 3.48 -7.20 -9.13
N GLY A 391 2.63 -6.60 -8.32
CA GLY A 391 2.71 -6.65 -6.87
C GLY A 391 1.40 -7.11 -6.22
N GLU A 392 1.50 -7.61 -5.00
CA GLU A 392 0.40 -8.03 -4.16
C GLU A 392 0.58 -7.46 -2.75
N ALA A 393 -0.48 -6.87 -2.19
CA ALA A 393 -0.48 -6.36 -0.83
C ALA A 393 -1.71 -6.86 -0.07
N ASN A 394 -1.48 -7.35 1.15
CA ASN A 394 -2.57 -7.70 2.06
C ASN A 394 -2.76 -6.54 3.04
N LEU A 395 -3.90 -5.87 2.94
CA LEU A 395 -4.23 -4.69 3.72
C LEU A 395 -5.30 -5.03 4.76
N SER A 396 -5.15 -4.45 5.94
CA SER A 396 -6.12 -4.57 7.02
C SER A 396 -6.59 -3.19 7.44
N PHE A 397 -7.89 -3.05 7.58
CA PHE A 397 -8.56 -1.81 7.94
C PHE A 397 -9.42 -2.01 9.19
N ARG A 398 -9.62 -0.94 9.94
CA ARG A 398 -10.50 -0.93 11.11
C ARG A 398 -11.41 0.29 11.07
N THR A 399 -12.71 0.08 11.28
CA THR A 399 -13.68 1.18 11.35
C THR A 399 -13.42 2.06 12.57
N ILE A 400 -13.61 3.37 12.37
CA ILE A 400 -13.55 4.41 13.40
C ILE A 400 -14.94 5.03 13.49
N LEU A 401 -15.68 4.63 14.53
CA LEU A 401 -17.09 5.01 14.65
C LEU A 401 -17.30 6.40 15.23
N ASP A 402 -16.37 6.91 16.02
CA ASP A 402 -16.42 8.21 16.67
C ASP A 402 -16.12 9.40 15.75
N GLU A 403 -15.37 9.15 14.66
CA GLU A 403 -14.95 10.19 13.71
C GLU A 403 -15.77 10.21 12.42
N VAL A 404 -16.80 9.39 12.27
CA VAL A 404 -17.61 9.34 11.02
C VAL A 404 -18.15 10.73 10.72
N PRO A 405 -17.84 11.32 9.54
CA PRO A 405 -18.37 12.62 9.15
C PRO A 405 -19.89 12.56 9.02
N MET A 406 -20.60 13.21 9.93
CA MET A 406 -22.04 13.36 9.86
C MET A 406 -22.37 14.48 8.90
N GLY A 407 -23.35 14.28 8.03
CA GLY A 407 -23.88 15.35 7.20
C GLY A 407 -24.35 16.49 8.11
N GLY A 408 -23.90 17.71 7.80
CA GLY A 408 -24.36 18.88 8.54
C GLY A 408 -25.88 19.01 8.44
N SER A 409 -26.53 19.05 9.59
CA SER A 409 -27.97 19.36 9.73
C SER A 409 -28.27 20.79 9.30
#